data_5c94321127e6f7fc4726b8cc8738cf08
#
_entry.id   5c94321127e6f7fc4726b8cc8738cf08
#
_cell.length_a   1.000
_cell.length_b   1.000
_cell.length_c   1.000
_cell.angle_alpha   90.00
_cell.angle_beta   90.00
_cell.angle_gamma   90.00
#
_symmetry.space_group_name_H-M   'P 1'
#
loop_
_entity.id
_entity.type
_entity.pdbx_description
1 polymer ?
#
loop_
_entity_poly.entity_id
_entity_poly.type
_entity_poly.pdbx_seq_one_letter_code
_entity_poly.pdbx_strand_id
1 'polypeptide(L)'
;MTAVQATGLALRYGRTTALEDVSFTLRTGVTGLLGPNGAGKTTLLRIVATALPADGGSLRVFGHDPSTPPGRLAVRRLLGYLPQDPGFHPSFTAFEFVDYVAILKELTHRATRHTEVARVLSAVGLDDRRRSRIRTLSGGMRQRLALAAALVGDPDLVILDEPTVGLDPEQRLRFRELIADLGERKTVLLSTHQTEDVMSLCQEVIVLDRGRVRFEGTPVELAGLAAGRVWTSAARQAGALASWRTGTGLHRHVGDPPPGAALVQPSIEDGYLTLVGVVTEASAVAGGTR
;
A
#
# COMPACT_ATOMS: atom_id res chain seq x y z
N MET A 1 1.04 -2.77 20.92
CA MET A 1 -0.43 -2.64 21.04
C MET A 1 -1.04 -2.83 19.66
N THR A 2 -2.15 -3.57 19.52
CA THR A 2 -2.81 -3.77 18.22
C THR A 2 -3.56 -2.50 17.85
N ALA A 3 -3.24 -1.90 16.69
CA ALA A 3 -3.88 -0.69 16.19
C ALA A 3 -5.13 -1.02 15.34
N VAL A 4 -5.01 -2.02 14.47
CA VAL A 4 -6.12 -2.50 13.64
C VAL A 4 -6.24 -4.01 13.79
N GLN A 5 -7.47 -4.48 13.95
CA GLN A 5 -7.82 -5.91 13.95
C GLN A 5 -8.99 -6.13 12.99
N ALA A 6 -8.75 -6.91 11.96
CA ALA A 6 -9.75 -7.36 11.00
C ALA A 6 -9.97 -8.86 11.16
N THR A 7 -11.22 -9.31 11.16
CA THR A 7 -11.57 -10.73 11.27
C THR A 7 -12.68 -11.06 10.28
N GLY A 8 -12.39 -11.95 9.34
CA GLY A 8 -13.35 -12.48 8.39
C GLY A 8 -13.99 -11.42 7.48
N LEU A 9 -13.27 -10.32 7.15
CA LEU A 9 -13.83 -9.26 6.32
C LEU A 9 -14.19 -9.81 4.93
N ALA A 10 -15.42 -9.50 4.50
CA ALA A 10 -15.94 -9.86 3.20
C ALA A 10 -16.60 -8.65 2.53
N LEU A 11 -16.47 -8.57 1.19
CA LEU A 11 -17.17 -7.57 0.38
C LEU A 11 -17.36 -8.05 -1.06
N ARG A 12 -18.54 -7.76 -1.62
CA ARG A 12 -18.91 -8.09 -3.01
C ARG A 12 -19.41 -6.86 -3.76
N TYR A 13 -18.96 -6.71 -4.98
CA TYR A 13 -19.51 -5.74 -5.94
C TYR A 13 -20.43 -6.50 -6.92
N GLY A 14 -21.73 -6.53 -6.64
CA GLY A 14 -22.68 -7.31 -7.41
C GLY A 14 -22.32 -8.81 -7.40
N ARG A 15 -21.88 -9.35 -8.54
CA ARG A 15 -21.46 -10.75 -8.65
C ARG A 15 -19.98 -10.99 -8.35
N THR A 16 -19.18 -9.96 -8.27
CA THR A 16 -17.73 -10.07 -8.06
C THR A 16 -17.39 -10.02 -6.59
N THR A 17 -16.78 -11.07 -6.06
CA THR A 17 -16.21 -11.07 -4.70
C THR A 17 -14.89 -10.33 -4.72
N ALA A 18 -14.84 -9.20 -4.02
CA ALA A 18 -13.63 -8.39 -3.90
C ALA A 18 -12.76 -8.79 -2.70
N LEU A 19 -13.42 -9.18 -1.59
CA LEU A 19 -12.76 -9.70 -0.39
C LEU A 19 -13.55 -10.90 0.13
N GLU A 20 -12.82 -11.91 0.60
CA GLU A 20 -13.38 -13.15 1.10
C GLU A 20 -12.56 -13.65 2.30
N ASP A 21 -13.15 -13.61 3.49
CA ASP A 21 -12.57 -14.08 4.76
C ASP A 21 -11.18 -13.46 5.05
N VAL A 22 -11.08 -12.12 4.91
CA VAL A 22 -9.82 -11.40 5.13
C VAL A 22 -9.65 -11.10 6.62
N SER A 23 -8.60 -11.68 7.21
CA SER A 23 -8.22 -11.48 8.61
C SER A 23 -6.77 -11.04 8.68
N PHE A 24 -6.46 -10.02 9.48
CA PHE A 24 -5.10 -9.52 9.71
C PHE A 24 -5.05 -8.61 10.94
N THR A 25 -3.83 -8.29 11.37
CA THR A 25 -3.58 -7.33 12.45
C THR A 25 -2.53 -6.30 12.03
N LEU A 26 -2.70 -5.03 12.48
CA LEU A 26 -1.68 -4.00 12.33
C LEU A 26 -1.20 -3.53 13.70
N ARG A 27 0.10 -3.26 13.78
CA ARG A 27 0.78 -2.65 14.92
C ARG A 27 1.45 -1.35 14.50
N THR A 28 2.04 -0.64 15.45
CA THR A 28 2.93 0.49 15.14
C THR A 28 4.05 0.02 14.23
N GLY A 29 4.37 0.81 13.22
CA GLY A 29 5.30 0.46 12.16
C GLY A 29 4.65 0.57 10.78
N VAL A 30 5.40 0.26 9.75
CA VAL A 30 4.94 0.23 8.37
C VAL A 30 4.61 -1.20 7.96
N THR A 31 3.35 -1.45 7.63
CA THR A 31 2.90 -2.72 7.04
C THR A 31 2.62 -2.53 5.55
N GLY A 32 3.24 -3.33 4.71
CA GLY A 32 3.00 -3.37 3.27
C GLY A 32 1.84 -4.30 2.91
N LEU A 33 0.88 -3.81 2.15
CA LEU A 33 -0.17 -4.63 1.52
C LEU A 33 0.23 -4.90 0.07
N LEU A 34 0.84 -6.04 -0.16
CA LEU A 34 1.34 -6.48 -1.47
C LEU A 34 0.30 -7.35 -2.18
N GLY A 35 0.20 -7.21 -3.49
CA GLY A 35 -0.67 -8.06 -4.31
C GLY A 35 -0.83 -7.53 -5.73
N PRO A 36 -1.31 -8.36 -6.68
CA PRO A 36 -1.50 -7.94 -8.05
C PRO A 36 -2.66 -6.95 -8.18
N ASN A 37 -2.78 -6.34 -9.36
CA ASN A 37 -3.94 -5.52 -9.68
C ASN A 37 -5.22 -6.37 -9.63
N GLY A 38 -6.28 -5.84 -9.04
CA GLY A 38 -7.52 -6.58 -8.84
C GLY A 38 -7.53 -7.55 -7.64
N ALA A 39 -6.46 -7.65 -6.85
CA ALA A 39 -6.42 -8.50 -5.66
C ALA A 39 -7.37 -8.07 -4.53
N GLY A 40 -7.90 -6.85 -4.57
CA GLY A 40 -8.76 -6.29 -3.52
C GLY A 40 -8.07 -5.28 -2.61
N LYS A 41 -6.82 -4.88 -2.87
CA LYS A 41 -6.03 -3.96 -2.02
C LYS A 41 -6.78 -2.65 -1.74
N THR A 42 -7.14 -1.89 -2.78
CA THR A 42 -7.87 -0.61 -2.64
C THR A 42 -9.22 -0.80 -1.92
N THR A 43 -9.90 -1.92 -2.15
CA THR A 43 -11.15 -2.25 -1.44
C THR A 43 -10.90 -2.42 0.05
N LEU A 44 -9.87 -3.19 0.43
CA LEU A 44 -9.48 -3.39 1.82
C LEU A 44 -9.09 -2.07 2.48
N LEU A 45 -8.26 -1.25 1.81
CA LEU A 45 -7.88 0.08 2.32
C LEU A 45 -9.10 0.97 2.54
N ARG A 46 -10.06 0.99 1.62
CA ARG A 46 -11.31 1.78 1.77
C ARG A 46 -12.16 1.32 2.93
N ILE A 47 -12.20 0.01 3.24
CA ILE A 47 -12.91 -0.50 4.41
C ILE A 47 -12.21 -0.03 5.69
N VAL A 48 -10.88 -0.20 5.79
CA VAL A 48 -10.11 0.25 6.97
C VAL A 48 -10.18 1.77 7.12
N ALA A 49 -10.18 2.52 6.00
CA ALA A 49 -10.36 3.97 5.97
C ALA A 49 -11.81 4.43 6.26
N THR A 50 -12.72 3.52 6.55
CA THR A 50 -14.16 3.81 6.77
C THR A 50 -14.86 4.51 5.59
N ALA A 51 -14.29 4.43 4.40
CA ALA A 51 -14.85 4.97 3.17
C ALA A 51 -15.86 4.00 2.52
N LEU A 52 -15.79 2.72 2.89
CA LEU A 52 -16.66 1.66 2.39
C LEU A 52 -17.02 0.73 3.55
N PRO A 53 -18.31 0.36 3.75
CA PRO A 53 -18.67 -0.68 4.71
C PRO A 53 -18.30 -2.06 4.18
N ALA A 54 -17.94 -2.99 5.05
CA ALA A 54 -17.84 -4.41 4.71
C ALA A 54 -19.23 -5.07 4.72
N ASP A 55 -19.42 -6.14 3.91
CA ASP A 55 -20.64 -6.94 3.91
C ASP A 55 -20.66 -7.97 5.05
N GLY A 56 -19.48 -8.38 5.54
CA GLY A 56 -19.33 -9.34 6.62
C GLY A 56 -18.01 -9.21 7.34
N GLY A 57 -17.88 -9.96 8.44
CA GLY A 57 -16.72 -9.89 9.33
C GLY A 57 -16.78 -8.75 10.34
N SER A 58 -15.66 -8.46 10.97
CA SER A 58 -15.54 -7.38 11.95
C SER A 58 -14.23 -6.62 11.79
N LEU A 59 -14.26 -5.31 12.06
CA LEU A 59 -13.10 -4.42 12.06
C LEU A 59 -13.07 -3.64 13.37
N ARG A 60 -11.90 -3.58 13.99
CA ARG A 60 -11.62 -2.68 15.11
C ARG A 60 -10.37 -1.86 14.82
N VAL A 61 -10.47 -0.56 15.06
CA VAL A 61 -9.36 0.39 14.90
C VAL A 61 -9.18 1.12 16.22
N PHE A 62 -8.04 0.91 16.88
CA PHE A 62 -7.77 1.37 18.26
C PHE A 62 -8.92 1.03 19.21
N GLY A 63 -9.51 -0.18 19.08
CA GLY A 63 -10.65 -0.65 19.87
C GLY A 63 -12.02 -0.13 19.45
N HIS A 64 -12.10 0.88 18.56
CA HIS A 64 -13.37 1.39 18.03
C HIS A 64 -13.93 0.52 16.91
N ASP A 65 -15.25 0.36 16.89
CA ASP A 65 -15.99 -0.37 15.86
C ASP A 65 -16.57 0.62 14.83
N PRO A 66 -16.01 0.70 13.60
CA PRO A 66 -16.48 1.65 12.58
C PRO A 66 -17.83 1.28 11.94
N SER A 67 -18.40 0.13 12.23
CA SER A 67 -19.76 -0.23 11.79
C SER A 67 -20.80 0.66 12.48
N THR A 68 -20.52 1.13 13.69
CA THR A 68 -21.37 2.05 14.45
C THR A 68 -21.06 3.52 14.11
N PRO A 69 -22.07 4.43 14.07
CA PRO A 69 -21.82 5.84 13.79
C PRO A 69 -20.81 6.51 14.75
N PRO A 70 -20.89 6.32 16.09
CA PRO A 70 -19.90 6.92 17.00
C PRO A 70 -18.50 6.31 16.84
N GLY A 71 -18.39 4.99 16.64
CA GLY A 71 -17.11 4.33 16.40
C GLY A 71 -16.47 4.78 15.10
N ARG A 72 -17.26 4.95 14.02
CA ARG A 72 -16.79 5.47 12.73
C ARG A 72 -16.23 6.90 12.87
N LEU A 73 -16.90 7.77 13.62
CA LEU A 73 -16.41 9.12 13.88
C LEU A 73 -15.09 9.08 14.67
N ALA A 74 -15.01 8.25 15.72
CA ALA A 74 -13.79 8.06 16.50
C ALA A 74 -12.61 7.60 15.62
N VAL A 75 -12.83 6.59 14.75
CA VAL A 75 -11.81 6.12 13.82
C VAL A 75 -11.36 7.22 12.85
N ARG A 76 -12.30 7.99 12.27
CA ARG A 76 -11.97 9.07 11.33
C ARG A 76 -11.14 10.19 11.94
N ARG A 77 -11.25 10.43 13.25
CA ARG A 77 -10.39 11.39 13.95
C ARG A 77 -8.94 10.90 14.08
N LEU A 78 -8.75 9.58 14.23
CA LEU A 78 -7.45 8.93 14.37
C LEU A 78 -6.79 8.54 13.03
N LEU A 79 -7.51 8.69 11.91
CA LEU A 79 -7.13 8.16 10.61
C LEU A 79 -6.70 9.26 9.65
N GLY A 80 -5.56 9.07 8.95
CA GLY A 80 -5.20 9.76 7.72
C GLY A 80 -5.31 8.81 6.53
N TYR A 81 -5.89 9.25 5.43
CA TYR A 81 -6.01 8.42 4.22
C TYR A 81 -5.57 9.18 2.98
N LEU A 82 -4.60 8.60 2.27
CA LEU A 82 -4.18 9.02 0.94
C LEU A 82 -4.71 8.00 -0.07
N PRO A 83 -5.76 8.31 -0.84
CA PRO A 83 -6.25 7.44 -1.89
C PRO A 83 -5.32 7.48 -3.12
N GLN A 84 -5.42 6.47 -3.98
CA GLN A 84 -4.68 6.39 -5.24
C GLN A 84 -4.91 7.61 -6.15
N ASP A 85 -6.15 8.13 -6.19
CA ASP A 85 -6.50 9.42 -6.81
C ASP A 85 -7.07 10.37 -5.75
N PRO A 86 -6.29 11.37 -5.31
CA PRO A 86 -6.70 12.31 -4.28
C PRO A 86 -7.83 13.27 -4.67
N GLY A 87 -8.23 13.33 -5.94
CA GLY A 87 -9.37 14.14 -6.39
C GLY A 87 -9.19 15.65 -6.13
N PHE A 88 -8.04 16.21 -6.42
CA PHE A 88 -7.75 17.62 -6.17
C PHE A 88 -8.66 18.57 -6.93
N HIS A 89 -9.16 19.61 -6.26
CA HIS A 89 -9.81 20.72 -6.95
C HIS A 89 -8.72 21.63 -7.58
N PRO A 90 -8.67 21.76 -8.90
CA PRO A 90 -7.51 22.36 -9.60
C PRO A 90 -7.34 23.88 -9.35
N SER A 91 -8.38 24.57 -8.89
CA SER A 91 -8.33 26.00 -8.56
C SER A 91 -7.78 26.29 -7.17
N PHE A 92 -7.77 25.30 -6.27
CA PHE A 92 -7.23 25.49 -4.92
C PHE A 92 -5.71 25.68 -4.98
N THR A 93 -5.20 26.47 -4.05
CA THR A 93 -3.78 26.43 -3.68
C THR A 93 -3.49 25.23 -2.79
N ALA A 94 -2.21 24.88 -2.65
CA ALA A 94 -1.82 23.80 -1.74
C ALA A 94 -2.30 24.09 -0.30
N PHE A 95 -2.19 25.34 0.16
CA PHE A 95 -2.67 25.76 1.48
C PHE A 95 -4.18 25.59 1.62
N GLU A 96 -4.97 26.09 0.66
CA GLU A 96 -6.44 26.04 0.71
C GLU A 96 -6.96 24.60 0.72
N PHE A 97 -6.31 23.70 -0.01
CA PHE A 97 -6.68 22.30 -0.02
C PHE A 97 -6.45 21.64 1.35
N VAL A 98 -5.28 21.85 1.95
CA VAL A 98 -4.97 21.28 3.28
C VAL A 98 -5.82 21.94 4.36
N ASP A 99 -6.09 23.26 4.28
CA ASP A 99 -6.99 23.98 5.19
C ASP A 99 -8.42 23.45 5.13
N TYR A 100 -8.91 23.14 3.91
CA TYR A 100 -10.20 22.49 3.71
C TYR A 100 -10.26 21.12 4.39
N VAL A 101 -9.23 20.28 4.22
CA VAL A 101 -9.14 18.97 4.90
C VAL A 101 -9.09 19.16 6.42
N ALA A 102 -8.36 20.16 6.90
CA ALA A 102 -8.28 20.48 8.33
C ALA A 102 -9.64 20.89 8.93
N ILE A 103 -10.48 21.60 8.17
CA ILE A 103 -11.86 21.88 8.57
C ILE A 103 -12.67 20.59 8.68
N LEU A 104 -12.56 19.69 7.70
CA LEU A 104 -13.23 18.38 7.73
C LEU A 104 -12.75 17.50 8.90
N LYS A 105 -11.53 17.73 9.38
CA LYS A 105 -10.94 17.12 10.58
C LYS A 105 -11.32 17.86 11.88
N GLU A 106 -12.35 18.69 11.83
CA GLU A 106 -12.90 19.43 12.99
C GLU A 106 -11.91 20.43 13.61
N LEU A 107 -10.84 20.83 12.90
CA LEU A 107 -9.96 21.93 13.36
C LEU A 107 -10.64 23.29 13.10
N THR A 108 -11.61 23.65 13.94
CA THR A 108 -12.46 24.82 13.72
C THR A 108 -11.77 26.15 14.04
N HIS A 109 -10.86 26.17 15.03
CA HIS A 109 -10.17 27.40 15.42
C HIS A 109 -9.11 27.80 14.38
N ARG A 110 -9.32 28.94 13.72
CA ARG A 110 -8.54 29.37 12.54
C ARG A 110 -7.02 29.42 12.78
N ALA A 111 -6.59 30.01 13.91
CA ALA A 111 -5.15 30.17 14.17
C ALA A 111 -4.47 28.81 14.33
N THR A 112 -5.03 27.91 15.16
CA THR A 112 -4.52 26.56 15.37
C THR A 112 -4.52 25.74 14.05
N ARG A 113 -5.61 25.85 13.28
CA ARG A 113 -5.73 25.18 11.98
C ARG A 113 -4.66 25.65 10.99
N HIS A 114 -4.42 26.96 10.86
CA HIS A 114 -3.39 27.49 9.97
C HIS A 114 -1.98 27.09 10.41
N THR A 115 -1.71 26.98 11.72
CA THR A 115 -0.45 26.45 12.24
C THR A 115 -0.28 24.99 11.84
N GLU A 116 -1.31 24.18 11.97
CA GLU A 116 -1.31 22.76 11.58
C GLU A 116 -1.10 22.60 10.07
N VAL A 117 -1.81 23.39 9.25
CA VAL A 117 -1.62 23.40 7.79
C VAL A 117 -0.17 23.72 7.41
N ALA A 118 0.43 24.73 8.06
CA ALA A 118 1.84 25.08 7.85
C ALA A 118 2.77 23.92 8.26
N ARG A 119 2.51 23.30 9.41
CA ARG A 119 3.27 22.16 9.93
C ARG A 119 3.30 21.00 8.91
N VAL A 120 2.14 20.56 8.41
CA VAL A 120 2.09 19.42 7.50
C VAL A 120 2.65 19.74 6.12
N LEU A 121 2.48 20.97 5.61
CA LEU A 121 3.10 21.40 4.35
C LEU A 121 4.63 21.46 4.48
N SER A 122 5.16 21.91 5.61
CA SER A 122 6.58 21.91 5.90
C SER A 122 7.14 20.49 5.97
N ALA A 123 6.45 19.59 6.69
CA ALA A 123 6.86 18.19 6.84
C ALA A 123 7.04 17.47 5.49
N VAL A 124 6.29 17.87 4.45
CA VAL A 124 6.42 17.29 3.10
C VAL A 124 7.26 18.17 2.14
N GLY A 125 7.90 19.24 2.64
CA GLY A 125 8.76 20.12 1.84
C GLY A 125 8.00 20.93 0.78
N LEU A 126 6.84 21.48 1.14
CA LEU A 126 5.99 22.32 0.27
C LEU A 126 5.82 23.76 0.77
N ASP A 127 6.67 24.25 1.68
CA ASP A 127 6.60 25.61 2.23
C ASP A 127 6.57 26.69 1.15
N ASP A 128 7.53 26.61 0.21
CA ASP A 128 7.68 27.58 -0.88
C ASP A 128 6.54 27.51 -1.90
N ARG A 129 5.75 26.44 -1.88
CA ARG A 129 4.65 26.15 -2.83
C ARG A 129 3.27 26.27 -2.20
N ARG A 130 3.16 26.63 -0.91
CA ARG A 130 1.88 26.70 -0.20
C ARG A 130 0.83 27.58 -0.87
N ARG A 131 1.26 28.65 -1.58
CA ARG A 131 0.36 29.56 -2.33
C ARG A 131 0.22 29.21 -3.81
N SER A 132 0.93 28.18 -4.29
CA SER A 132 0.84 27.73 -5.68
C SER A 132 -0.48 27.00 -5.91
N ARG A 133 -1.10 27.22 -7.05
CA ARG A 133 -2.30 26.49 -7.45
C ARG A 133 -1.95 25.03 -7.73
N ILE A 134 -2.80 24.08 -7.30
CA ILE A 134 -2.54 22.64 -7.43
C ILE A 134 -2.27 22.24 -8.88
N ARG A 135 -2.96 22.85 -9.86
CA ARG A 135 -2.73 22.59 -11.28
C ARG A 135 -1.31 22.89 -11.77
N THR A 136 -0.58 23.75 -11.06
CA THR A 136 0.82 24.12 -11.40
C THR A 136 1.86 23.26 -10.69
N LEU A 137 1.45 22.36 -9.80
CA LEU A 137 2.35 21.47 -9.09
C LEU A 137 2.72 20.26 -9.99
N SER A 138 3.97 19.79 -9.87
CA SER A 138 4.39 18.54 -10.50
C SER A 138 3.65 17.33 -9.90
N GLY A 139 3.71 16.17 -10.56
CA GLY A 139 3.13 14.93 -10.06
C GLY A 139 3.59 14.60 -8.64
N GLY A 140 4.90 14.63 -8.39
CA GLY A 140 5.47 14.38 -7.07
C GLY A 140 5.11 15.45 -6.03
N MET A 141 4.97 16.73 -6.43
CA MET A 141 4.45 17.75 -5.52
C MET A 141 2.99 17.50 -5.14
N ARG A 142 2.16 17.06 -6.09
CA ARG A 142 0.77 16.69 -5.81
C ARG A 142 0.69 15.49 -4.87
N GLN A 143 1.55 14.49 -5.06
CA GLN A 143 1.62 13.32 -4.17
C GLN A 143 2.02 13.72 -2.75
N ARG A 144 3.02 14.60 -2.60
CA ARG A 144 3.42 15.15 -1.28
C ARG A 144 2.30 16.00 -0.65
N LEU A 145 1.56 16.76 -1.46
CA LEU A 145 0.38 17.50 -0.99
C LEU A 145 -0.72 16.57 -0.48
N ALA A 146 -0.97 15.45 -1.16
CA ALA A 146 -1.92 14.44 -0.72
C ALA A 146 -1.49 13.79 0.62
N LEU A 147 -0.18 13.53 0.77
CA LEU A 147 0.37 13.06 2.05
C LEU A 147 0.19 14.11 3.15
N ALA A 148 0.50 15.40 2.88
CA ALA A 148 0.26 16.47 3.84
C ALA A 148 -1.20 16.50 4.32
N ALA A 149 -2.15 16.38 3.40
CA ALA A 149 -3.58 16.32 3.72
C ALA A 149 -3.93 15.09 4.58
N ALA A 150 -3.32 13.94 4.31
CA ALA A 150 -3.51 12.73 5.12
C ALA A 150 -2.93 12.88 6.56
N LEU A 151 -1.91 13.72 6.75
CA LEU A 151 -1.23 13.94 8.04
C LEU A 151 -1.86 15.03 8.91
N VAL A 152 -2.91 15.71 8.41
CA VAL A 152 -3.63 16.74 9.17
C VAL A 152 -4.25 16.15 10.43
N GLY A 153 -4.06 16.85 11.57
CA GLY A 153 -4.58 16.44 12.87
C GLY A 153 -3.78 15.34 13.54
N ASP A 154 -2.55 15.09 13.06
CA ASP A 154 -1.58 14.14 13.62
C ASP A 154 -2.15 12.71 13.84
N PRO A 155 -2.70 12.04 12.79
CA PRO A 155 -3.37 10.77 12.90
C PRO A 155 -2.46 9.67 13.45
N ASP A 156 -3.04 8.72 14.21
CA ASP A 156 -2.34 7.54 14.72
C ASP A 156 -2.25 6.39 13.70
N LEU A 157 -3.20 6.36 12.75
CA LEU A 157 -3.23 5.42 11.62
C LEU A 157 -3.15 6.20 10.30
N VAL A 158 -2.17 5.87 9.46
CA VAL A 158 -2.01 6.45 8.12
C VAL A 158 -2.16 5.34 7.08
N ILE A 159 -3.11 5.50 6.17
CA ILE A 159 -3.36 4.56 5.07
C ILE A 159 -2.96 5.22 3.76
N LEU A 160 -2.12 4.54 2.98
CA LEU A 160 -1.54 5.05 1.75
C LEU A 160 -1.82 4.06 0.61
N ASP A 161 -2.58 4.48 -0.39
CA ASP A 161 -2.92 3.64 -1.54
C ASP A 161 -2.01 3.96 -2.73
N GLU A 162 -1.03 3.08 -3.01
CA GLU A 162 -0.05 3.21 -4.11
C GLU A 162 0.72 4.56 -4.13
N PRO A 163 1.28 5.01 -2.99
CA PRO A 163 1.74 6.40 -2.84
C PRO A 163 3.00 6.74 -3.65
N THR A 164 3.76 5.75 -4.12
CA THR A 164 5.03 5.92 -4.85
C THR A 164 4.90 5.81 -6.36
N VAL A 165 3.71 5.46 -6.85
CA VAL A 165 3.44 5.32 -8.29
C VAL A 165 3.56 6.67 -9.01
N GLY A 166 4.30 6.66 -10.13
CA GLY A 166 4.50 7.87 -10.95
C GLY A 166 5.51 8.87 -10.38
N LEU A 167 6.22 8.53 -9.30
CA LEU A 167 7.33 9.31 -8.78
C LEU A 167 8.64 8.92 -9.49
N ASP A 168 9.48 9.92 -9.79
CA ASP A 168 10.86 9.67 -10.19
C ASP A 168 11.70 9.11 -9.03
N PRO A 169 12.91 8.57 -9.28
CA PRO A 169 13.71 7.92 -8.24
C PRO A 169 14.03 8.82 -7.04
N GLU A 170 14.34 10.12 -7.27
CA GLU A 170 14.66 11.06 -6.19
C GLU A 170 13.42 11.37 -5.34
N GLN A 171 12.28 11.62 -5.99
CA GLN A 171 11.02 11.85 -5.31
C GLN A 171 10.57 10.63 -4.51
N ARG A 172 10.76 9.42 -5.05
CA ARG A 172 10.45 8.16 -4.37
C ARG A 172 11.31 8.00 -3.12
N LEU A 173 12.61 8.27 -3.20
CA LEU A 173 13.50 8.19 -2.04
C LEU A 173 13.01 9.13 -0.92
N ARG A 174 12.78 10.41 -1.22
CA ARG A 174 12.27 11.38 -0.25
C ARG A 174 10.92 10.97 0.35
N PHE A 175 10.06 10.37 -0.46
CA PHE A 175 8.75 9.90 0.01
C PHE A 175 8.89 8.69 0.94
N ARG A 176 9.84 7.78 0.63
CA ARG A 176 10.18 6.64 1.50
C ARG A 176 10.72 7.10 2.85
N GLU A 177 11.60 8.10 2.89
CA GLU A 177 12.10 8.69 4.14
C GLU A 177 10.95 9.22 5.00
N LEU A 178 10.02 9.98 4.41
CA LEU A 178 8.84 10.49 5.13
C LEU A 178 7.97 9.36 5.71
N ILE A 179 7.77 8.27 4.97
CA ILE A 179 6.98 7.12 5.45
C ILE A 179 7.72 6.38 6.56
N ALA A 180 9.04 6.20 6.45
CA ALA A 180 9.86 5.55 7.46
C ALA A 180 9.80 6.31 8.79
N ASP A 181 9.98 7.64 8.76
CA ASP A 181 9.87 8.51 9.95
C ASP A 181 8.47 8.43 10.60
N LEU A 182 7.41 8.35 9.77
CA LEU A 182 6.05 8.16 10.27
C LEU A 182 5.90 6.82 10.98
N GLY A 183 6.45 5.74 10.41
CA GLY A 183 6.38 4.38 10.94
C GLY A 183 7.04 4.21 12.31
N GLU A 184 7.99 5.06 12.69
CA GLU A 184 8.61 4.99 14.03
C GLU A 184 7.61 5.20 15.17
N ARG A 185 6.55 5.97 14.94
CA ARG A 185 5.62 6.38 16.00
C ARG A 185 4.16 6.09 15.70
N LYS A 186 3.83 5.81 14.44
CA LYS A 186 2.47 5.63 13.95
C LYS A 186 2.28 4.27 13.31
N THR A 187 1.04 3.86 13.15
CA THR A 187 0.69 2.69 12.34
C THR A 187 0.48 3.14 10.90
N VAL A 188 1.24 2.58 9.98
CA VAL A 188 1.14 2.90 8.54
C VAL A 188 0.76 1.63 7.77
N LEU A 189 -0.32 1.69 7.00
CA LEU A 189 -0.71 0.65 6.04
C LEU A 189 -0.50 1.19 4.63
N LEU A 190 0.45 0.60 3.92
CA LEU A 190 0.88 1.01 2.58
C LEU A 190 0.51 -0.04 1.56
N SER A 191 -0.37 0.25 0.57
CA SER A 191 -0.54 -0.65 -0.57
C SER A 191 0.55 -0.41 -1.61
N THR A 192 1.06 -1.48 -2.16
CA THR A 192 2.00 -1.44 -3.28
C THR A 192 1.94 -2.73 -4.09
N HIS A 193 2.34 -2.66 -5.36
CA HIS A 193 2.66 -3.82 -6.17
C HIS A 193 4.18 -3.97 -6.40
N GLN A 194 5.00 -3.08 -5.77
CA GLN A 194 6.44 -3.05 -5.90
C GLN A 194 7.11 -3.71 -4.70
N THR A 195 7.79 -4.82 -4.91
CA THR A 195 8.52 -5.54 -3.86
C THR A 195 9.68 -4.74 -3.26
N GLU A 196 10.23 -3.77 -4.03
CA GLU A 196 11.27 -2.85 -3.57
C GLU A 196 10.78 -1.91 -2.46
N ASP A 197 9.53 -1.43 -2.54
CA ASP A 197 8.94 -0.59 -1.48
C ASP A 197 8.75 -1.40 -0.20
N VAL A 198 8.31 -2.66 -0.33
CA VAL A 198 8.16 -3.57 0.81
C VAL A 198 9.51 -3.80 1.49
N MET A 199 10.57 -4.09 0.71
CA MET A 199 11.92 -4.33 1.25
C MET A 199 12.49 -3.12 1.98
N SER A 200 12.22 -1.91 1.45
CA SER A 200 12.86 -0.67 1.93
C SER A 200 12.15 -0.03 3.11
N LEU A 201 10.84 -0.28 3.27
CA LEU A 201 9.99 0.47 4.20
C LEU A 201 9.30 -0.40 5.25
N CYS A 202 8.94 -1.65 4.90
CA CYS A 202 7.98 -2.40 5.69
C CYS A 202 8.65 -3.30 6.70
N GLN A 203 8.20 -3.24 7.96
CA GLN A 203 8.54 -4.21 8.99
C GLN A 203 7.71 -5.49 8.85
N GLU A 204 6.46 -5.35 8.40
CA GLU A 204 5.54 -6.45 8.14
C GLU A 204 4.95 -6.33 6.74
N VAL A 205 4.53 -7.45 6.17
CA VAL A 205 3.88 -7.51 4.86
C VAL A 205 2.70 -8.46 4.90
N ILE A 206 1.60 -8.01 4.32
CA ILE A 206 0.40 -8.82 4.06
C ILE A 206 0.33 -9.02 2.54
N VAL A 207 0.29 -10.27 2.10
CA VAL A 207 0.07 -10.58 0.68
C VAL A 207 -1.41 -10.90 0.47
N LEU A 208 -2.04 -10.09 -0.37
CA LEU A 208 -3.43 -10.27 -0.79
C LEU A 208 -3.48 -10.79 -2.23
N ASP A 209 -4.18 -11.89 -2.45
CA ASP A 209 -4.45 -12.44 -3.77
C ASP A 209 -5.90 -12.91 -3.87
N ARG A 210 -6.59 -12.47 -4.93
CA ARG A 210 -7.99 -12.83 -5.22
C ARG A 210 -8.92 -12.66 -4.02
N GLY A 211 -8.76 -11.53 -3.32
CA GLY A 211 -9.57 -11.16 -2.16
C GLY A 211 -9.29 -11.94 -0.87
N ARG A 212 -8.21 -12.72 -0.80
CA ARG A 212 -7.81 -13.49 0.38
C ARG A 212 -6.39 -13.13 0.83
N VAL A 213 -6.16 -13.13 2.14
CA VAL A 213 -4.79 -13.05 2.69
C VAL A 213 -4.12 -14.40 2.45
N ARG A 214 -2.96 -14.37 1.80
CA ARG A 214 -2.14 -15.54 1.50
C ARG A 214 -0.94 -15.65 2.43
N PHE A 215 -0.50 -14.52 2.96
CA PHE A 215 0.66 -14.44 3.85
C PHE A 215 0.54 -13.20 4.73
N GLU A 216 0.97 -13.32 5.98
CA GLU A 216 1.20 -12.24 6.94
C GLU A 216 2.50 -12.55 7.69
N GLY A 217 3.47 -11.64 7.68
CA GLY A 217 4.77 -11.82 8.30
C GLY A 217 5.77 -10.76 7.87
N THR A 218 7.05 -10.99 8.11
CA THR A 218 8.13 -10.08 7.73
C THR A 218 8.52 -10.24 6.26
N PRO A 219 9.12 -9.21 5.62
CA PRO A 219 9.67 -9.32 4.27
C PRO A 219 10.70 -10.46 4.12
N VAL A 220 11.48 -10.73 5.18
CA VAL A 220 12.47 -11.81 5.19
C VAL A 220 11.79 -13.19 5.19
N GLU A 221 10.72 -13.35 5.95
CA GLU A 221 9.93 -14.59 5.95
C GLU A 221 9.25 -14.82 4.60
N LEU A 222 8.74 -13.74 3.96
CA LEU A 222 8.17 -13.85 2.62
C LEU A 222 9.22 -14.33 1.59
N ALA A 223 10.42 -13.74 1.60
CA ALA A 223 11.54 -14.19 0.75
C ALA A 223 11.90 -15.65 1.05
N GLY A 224 11.87 -16.03 2.34
CA GLY A 224 12.18 -17.38 2.83
C GLY A 224 11.27 -18.47 2.27
N LEU A 225 10.05 -18.15 1.80
CA LEU A 225 9.15 -19.12 1.13
C LEU A 225 9.76 -19.71 -0.14
N ALA A 226 10.70 -19.01 -0.77
CA ALA A 226 11.43 -19.48 -1.95
C ALA A 226 12.81 -20.08 -1.61
N ALA A 227 13.13 -20.32 -0.34
CA ALA A 227 14.41 -20.90 0.06
C ALA A 227 14.63 -22.29 -0.58
N GLY A 228 15.78 -22.49 -1.23
CA GLY A 228 16.10 -23.71 -1.97
C GLY A 228 15.34 -23.89 -3.29
N ARG A 229 14.52 -22.92 -3.68
CA ARG A 229 13.67 -22.98 -4.88
C ARG A 229 14.06 -21.94 -5.94
N VAL A 230 15.18 -21.24 -5.75
CA VAL A 230 15.66 -20.22 -6.68
C VAL A 230 17.06 -20.60 -7.18
N TRP A 231 17.22 -20.61 -8.51
CA TRP A 231 18.51 -20.92 -9.12
C TRP A 231 18.77 -20.08 -10.38
N THR A 232 20.00 -20.09 -10.86
CA THR A 232 20.39 -19.42 -12.11
C THR A 232 20.96 -20.41 -13.10
N SER A 233 20.80 -20.13 -14.40
CA SER A 233 21.39 -20.91 -15.49
C SER A 233 21.65 -20.05 -16.74
N ALA A 234 22.50 -20.54 -17.67
CA ALA A 234 22.79 -19.82 -18.90
C ALA A 234 21.59 -19.78 -19.88
N ALA A 235 20.71 -20.78 -19.83
CA ALA A 235 19.55 -20.90 -20.70
C ALA A 235 18.24 -21.02 -19.89
N ARG A 236 17.12 -20.63 -20.51
CA ARG A 236 15.81 -20.83 -19.90
C ARG A 236 15.51 -22.31 -19.71
N GLN A 237 15.10 -22.73 -18.54
CA GLN A 237 14.75 -24.11 -18.22
C GLN A 237 13.23 -24.28 -18.19
N ALA A 238 12.75 -25.36 -18.78
CA ALA A 238 11.35 -25.75 -18.74
C ALA A 238 10.98 -26.29 -17.33
N GLY A 239 9.74 -26.14 -16.92
CA GLY A 239 9.24 -26.66 -15.64
C GLY A 239 9.44 -25.72 -14.44
N ALA A 240 10.15 -24.61 -14.59
CA ALA A 240 10.17 -23.57 -13.57
C ALA A 240 8.81 -22.89 -13.45
N LEU A 241 8.40 -22.56 -12.23
CA LEU A 241 7.18 -21.77 -11.93
C LEU A 241 7.28 -20.38 -12.57
N ALA A 242 8.46 -19.75 -12.48
CA ALA A 242 8.80 -18.48 -13.12
C ALA A 242 10.22 -18.52 -13.68
N SER A 243 10.47 -17.79 -14.78
CA SER A 243 11.80 -17.69 -15.36
C SER A 243 11.94 -16.39 -16.15
N TRP A 244 13.00 -15.60 -15.86
CA TRP A 244 13.32 -14.37 -16.59
C TRP A 244 14.83 -14.20 -16.74
N ARG A 245 15.23 -13.40 -17.73
CA ARG A 245 16.64 -13.07 -17.96
C ARG A 245 17.03 -11.87 -17.09
N THR A 246 18.08 -12.01 -16.31
CA THR A 246 18.66 -10.95 -15.50
C THR A 246 19.57 -10.03 -16.32
N GLY A 247 19.88 -8.85 -15.77
CA GLY A 247 20.86 -7.93 -16.39
C GLY A 247 22.29 -8.51 -16.52
N THR A 248 22.61 -9.57 -15.77
CA THR A 248 23.90 -10.29 -15.88
C THR A 248 23.93 -11.29 -17.06
N GLY A 249 22.81 -11.43 -17.78
CA GLY A 249 22.70 -12.35 -18.91
C GLY A 249 22.30 -13.78 -18.56
N LEU A 250 22.26 -14.13 -17.27
CA LEU A 250 21.76 -15.40 -16.78
C LEU A 250 20.23 -15.41 -16.68
N HIS A 251 19.64 -16.58 -16.76
CA HIS A 251 18.23 -16.78 -16.41
C HIS A 251 18.10 -17.07 -14.91
N ARG A 252 17.22 -16.35 -14.24
CA ARG A 252 16.76 -16.63 -12.87
C ARG A 252 15.49 -17.45 -12.95
N HIS A 253 15.40 -18.48 -12.12
CA HIS A 253 14.28 -19.41 -12.10
C HIS A 253 13.73 -19.51 -10.67
N VAL A 254 12.44 -19.69 -10.55
CA VAL A 254 11.72 -20.01 -9.30
C VAL A 254 10.93 -21.29 -9.53
N GLY A 255 10.98 -22.23 -8.60
CA GLY A 255 10.25 -23.51 -8.67
C GLY A 255 11.05 -24.65 -8.11
N ASP A 256 10.97 -25.84 -8.72
CA ASP A 256 11.71 -27.01 -8.28
C ASP A 256 13.01 -27.11 -9.07
N PRO A 257 14.20 -26.87 -8.42
CA PRO A 257 15.47 -26.85 -9.11
C PRO A 257 15.88 -28.24 -9.58
N PRO A 258 16.46 -28.41 -10.77
CA PRO A 258 17.01 -29.69 -11.22
C PRO A 258 18.26 -30.07 -10.41
N PRO A 259 18.63 -31.37 -10.37
CA PRO A 259 19.84 -31.80 -9.71
C PRO A 259 21.09 -31.03 -10.18
N GLY A 260 21.88 -30.52 -9.23
CA GLY A 260 23.10 -29.75 -9.53
C GLY A 260 22.84 -28.28 -9.93
N ALA A 261 21.63 -27.77 -9.79
CA ALA A 261 21.31 -26.36 -10.05
C ALA A 261 22.12 -25.42 -9.14
N ALA A 262 22.59 -24.30 -9.71
CA ALA A 262 23.26 -23.25 -8.95
C ALA A 262 22.25 -22.42 -8.19
N LEU A 263 21.97 -22.83 -6.94
CA LEU A 263 21.03 -22.12 -6.05
C LEU A 263 21.54 -20.72 -5.72
N VAL A 264 20.63 -19.78 -5.63
CA VAL A 264 20.90 -18.39 -5.24
C VAL A 264 19.97 -17.96 -4.12
N GLN A 265 20.36 -16.92 -3.38
CA GLN A 265 19.54 -16.36 -2.32
C GLN A 265 18.22 -15.83 -2.88
N PRO A 266 17.07 -16.18 -2.28
CA PRO A 266 15.78 -15.71 -2.70
C PRO A 266 15.57 -14.22 -2.37
N SER A 267 14.84 -13.53 -3.23
CA SER A 267 14.31 -12.18 -3.00
C SER A 267 12.85 -12.23 -2.53
N ILE A 268 12.31 -11.08 -2.11
CA ILE A 268 10.87 -10.94 -1.82
C ILE A 268 10.04 -11.28 -3.07
N GLU A 269 10.51 -10.88 -4.26
CA GLU A 269 9.83 -11.19 -5.52
C GLU A 269 9.73 -12.71 -5.75
N ASP A 270 10.81 -13.46 -5.47
CA ASP A 270 10.81 -14.92 -5.59
C ASP A 270 9.81 -15.57 -4.60
N GLY A 271 9.80 -15.10 -3.35
CA GLY A 271 8.85 -15.56 -2.33
C GLY A 271 7.41 -15.26 -2.72
N TYR A 272 7.15 -14.05 -3.21
CA TYR A 272 5.85 -13.65 -3.72
C TYR A 272 5.39 -14.53 -4.90
N LEU A 273 6.26 -14.75 -5.89
CA LEU A 273 5.96 -15.62 -7.04
C LEU A 273 5.72 -17.08 -6.61
N THR A 274 6.45 -17.57 -5.62
CA THR A 274 6.22 -18.90 -5.04
C THR A 274 4.85 -19.03 -4.42
N LEU A 275 4.37 -17.96 -3.76
CA LEU A 275 3.09 -17.94 -3.05
C LEU A 275 1.88 -17.79 -3.97
N VAL A 276 1.96 -16.86 -4.94
CA VAL A 276 0.82 -16.46 -5.79
C VAL A 276 0.77 -17.26 -7.10
N GLY A 277 1.89 -17.83 -7.51
CA GLY A 277 2.06 -18.44 -8.82
C GLY A 277 2.23 -17.38 -9.93
N VAL A 278 2.74 -17.80 -11.10
CA VAL A 278 2.79 -16.93 -12.28
C VAL A 278 1.52 -17.17 -13.07
N VAL A 279 0.64 -16.17 -13.14
CA VAL A 279 -0.40 -16.13 -14.18
C VAL A 279 0.31 -15.82 -15.49
N THR A 280 0.75 -16.87 -16.18
CA THR A 280 1.27 -16.69 -17.54
C THR A 280 0.06 -16.34 -18.41
N GLU A 281 0.02 -15.13 -18.97
CA GLU A 281 -0.95 -14.71 -20.02
C GLU A 281 -0.78 -15.51 -21.35
N ALA A 282 -0.47 -16.77 -21.28
CA ALA A 282 -0.30 -17.64 -22.45
C ALA A 282 -1.61 -18.31 -22.88
N SER A 283 -2.74 -18.06 -22.23
CA SER A 283 -4.03 -18.72 -22.56
C SER A 283 -5.05 -17.83 -23.28
N ALA A 284 -4.74 -16.57 -23.60
CA ALA A 284 -5.70 -15.65 -24.22
C ALA A 284 -5.62 -15.55 -25.76
N VAL A 285 -4.74 -16.29 -26.43
CA VAL A 285 -4.57 -16.23 -27.92
C VAL A 285 -5.12 -17.45 -28.66
N ALA A 286 -5.67 -18.45 -27.98
CA ALA A 286 -6.16 -19.68 -28.62
C ALA A 286 -7.70 -19.76 -28.68
N GLY A 287 -8.43 -18.67 -28.94
CA GLY A 287 -9.88 -18.65 -28.95
C GLY A 287 -10.54 -17.65 -29.91
N GLY A 288 -9.88 -17.34 -31.03
CA GLY A 288 -10.39 -16.39 -32.01
C GLY A 288 -10.27 -16.81 -33.45
N THR A 289 -10.86 -17.95 -33.82
CA THR A 289 -11.16 -18.25 -35.23
C THR A 289 -12.43 -19.10 -35.30
N ARG A 290 -13.54 -18.41 -35.47
CA ARG A 290 -14.65 -18.77 -36.41
C ARG A 290 -15.71 -17.68 -36.33
#